data_fab5b330a68aafdc8cdd4e9de0b5cc20
#
_entry.id   fab5b330a68aafdc8cdd4e9de0b5cc20
#
_cell.length_a   1.000
_cell.length_b   1.000
_cell.length_c   1.000
_cell.angle_alpha   90.00
_cell.angle_beta   90.00
_cell.angle_gamma   90.00
#
_symmetry.space_group_name_H-M   'P 1'
#
loop_
_entity.id
_entity.type
_entity.pdbx_description
1 polymer ?
#
loop_
_entity_poly.entity_id
_entity_poly.type
_entity_poly.pdbx_seq_one_letter_code
_entity_poly.pdbx_strand_id
1 'polypeptide(L)'
;MTILLAIILYLVGFYLLAKRTVPESAAPGNRMVIRVVLFFVYSCFAGGFTVAAYMSGDLGMVLYTLCLLFALVEIGNVLLTVSRSRGEIKPQYAVLFVLYILAILVVTLITRQTRTETVLQTELFASVKSFLLEGDVEELNHMILNVVMFMPLGYLFVQMHPRKLGDAAQVLGIGVMLSTIIESCQLIFRLGNCDVDDILANTFGALLGLVLYKIVHHSSRK
;
A
#
# COMPACT_ATOMS: atom_id res chain seq x y z
N MET A 1 24.42 -8.03 -0.33
CA MET A 1 23.43 -7.19 -1.06
C MET A 1 22.09 -7.11 -0.30
N THR A 2 21.56 -8.22 0.16
CA THR A 2 20.28 -8.31 0.91
C THR A 2 20.22 -7.51 2.21
N ILE A 3 21.29 -7.50 3.03
CA ILE A 3 21.34 -6.72 4.29
C ILE A 3 21.18 -5.21 4.03
N LEU A 4 21.94 -4.70 3.07
CA LEU A 4 21.92 -3.27 2.75
C LEU A 4 20.54 -2.85 2.27
N LEU A 5 19.90 -3.67 1.43
CA LEU A 5 18.56 -3.42 0.92
C LEU A 5 17.50 -3.48 2.04
N ALA A 6 17.59 -4.45 2.95
CA ALA A 6 16.70 -4.55 4.11
C ALA A 6 16.85 -3.33 5.03
N ILE A 7 18.09 -2.86 5.28
CA ILE A 7 18.33 -1.64 6.06
C ILE A 7 17.74 -0.42 5.34
N ILE A 8 17.93 -0.30 4.03
CA ILE A 8 17.36 0.80 3.25
C ILE A 8 15.83 0.80 3.34
N LEU A 9 15.18 -0.35 3.12
CA LEU A 9 13.73 -0.49 3.21
C LEU A 9 13.22 -0.14 4.62
N TYR A 10 13.92 -0.59 5.66
CA TYR A 10 13.61 -0.27 7.05
C TYR A 10 13.67 1.25 7.30
N LEU A 11 14.76 1.90 6.88
CA LEU A 11 14.95 3.34 7.06
C LEU A 11 13.95 4.17 6.25
N VAL A 12 13.66 3.77 5.01
CA VAL A 12 12.66 4.41 4.15
C VAL A 12 11.27 4.26 4.76
N GLY A 13 10.90 3.06 5.21
CA GLY A 13 9.62 2.81 5.87
C GLY A 13 9.45 3.67 7.13
N PHE A 14 10.47 3.73 7.99
CA PHE A 14 10.45 4.61 9.16
C PHE A 14 10.35 6.09 8.80
N TYR A 15 11.10 6.55 7.79
CA TYR A 15 11.07 7.94 7.33
C TYR A 15 9.68 8.33 6.83
N LEU A 16 9.06 7.49 5.99
CA LEU A 16 7.72 7.73 5.45
C LEU A 16 6.69 7.77 6.58
N LEU A 17 6.78 6.84 7.51
CA LEU A 17 5.95 6.78 8.70
C LEU A 17 6.07 8.05 9.54
N ALA A 18 7.30 8.43 9.92
CA ALA A 18 7.57 9.59 10.74
C ALA A 18 7.15 10.90 10.06
N LYS A 19 7.34 11.02 8.74
CA LYS A 19 6.90 12.17 7.96
C LYS A 19 5.39 12.35 8.00
N ARG A 20 4.63 11.26 8.02
CA ARG A 20 3.17 11.31 7.95
C ARG A 20 2.49 11.42 9.32
N THR A 21 3.03 10.77 10.33
CA THR A 21 2.40 10.72 11.67
C THR A 21 2.75 11.89 12.56
N VAL A 22 3.87 12.57 12.31
CA VAL A 22 4.30 13.73 13.12
C VAL A 22 3.74 15.02 12.55
N PRO A 23 2.76 15.67 13.19
CA PRO A 23 2.16 16.90 12.68
C PRO A 23 3.20 18.02 12.59
N GLU A 24 3.24 18.73 11.47
CA GLU A 24 4.10 19.92 11.32
C GLU A 24 3.71 21.05 12.29
N SER A 25 2.44 21.07 12.70
CA SER A 25 1.92 22.03 13.67
C SER A 25 2.32 21.75 15.13
N ALA A 26 2.90 20.58 15.43
CA ALA A 26 3.33 20.26 16.78
C ALA A 26 4.61 21.05 17.15
N ALA A 27 4.73 21.45 18.43
CA ALA A 27 5.93 22.10 18.94
C ALA A 27 7.19 21.23 18.70
N PRO A 28 8.37 21.82 18.45
CA PRO A 28 9.59 21.07 18.11
C PRO A 28 9.93 19.93 19.09
N GLY A 29 9.79 20.17 20.40
CA GLY A 29 10.00 19.14 21.43
C GLY A 29 9.03 17.97 21.33
N ASN A 30 7.74 18.26 21.11
CA ASN A 30 6.73 17.23 20.95
C ASN A 30 6.94 16.40 19.67
N ARG A 31 7.40 17.04 18.58
CA ARG A 31 7.76 16.33 17.35
C ARG A 31 8.88 15.33 17.57
N MET A 32 9.88 15.73 18.36
CA MET A 32 11.01 14.85 18.68
C MET A 32 10.55 13.64 19.52
N VAL A 33 9.75 13.88 20.57
CA VAL A 33 9.20 12.81 21.42
C VAL A 33 8.34 11.84 20.58
N ILE A 34 7.45 12.36 19.74
CA ILE A 34 6.61 11.50 18.87
C ILE A 34 7.48 10.67 17.93
N ARG A 35 8.53 11.25 17.33
CA ARG A 35 9.47 10.51 16.45
C ARG A 35 10.22 9.42 17.21
N VAL A 36 10.68 9.70 18.41
CA VAL A 36 11.38 8.72 19.26
C VAL A 36 10.46 7.56 19.64
N VAL A 37 9.25 7.86 20.11
CA VAL A 37 8.24 6.82 20.43
C VAL A 37 7.91 5.98 19.20
N LEU A 38 7.64 6.63 18.05
CA LEU A 38 7.39 5.95 16.79
C LEU A 38 8.57 5.08 16.36
N PHE A 39 9.81 5.56 16.53
CA PHE A 39 11.01 4.78 16.22
C PHE A 39 11.06 3.51 17.08
N PHE A 40 10.84 3.62 18.38
CA PHE A 40 10.86 2.45 19.27
C PHE A 40 9.74 1.46 18.92
N VAL A 41 8.50 1.94 18.76
CA VAL A 41 7.37 1.08 18.40
C VAL A 41 7.62 0.41 17.05
N TYR A 42 8.01 1.18 16.03
CA TYR A 42 8.34 0.65 14.71
C TYR A 42 9.49 -0.36 14.79
N SER A 43 10.56 -0.06 15.56
CA SER A 43 11.71 -0.94 15.70
C SER A 43 11.37 -2.25 16.43
N CYS A 44 10.53 -2.20 17.45
CA CYS A 44 10.08 -3.42 18.13
C CYS A 44 9.30 -4.36 17.20
N PHE A 45 8.39 -3.83 16.40
CA PHE A 45 7.59 -4.64 15.50
C PHE A 45 8.34 -4.96 14.20
N ALA A 46 8.84 -3.95 13.48
CA ALA A 46 9.53 -4.12 12.21
C ALA A 46 10.91 -4.78 12.39
N GLY A 47 11.64 -4.41 13.44
CA GLY A 47 12.98 -4.94 13.71
C GLY A 47 12.97 -6.43 13.99
N GLY A 48 12.09 -6.90 14.88
CA GLY A 48 11.98 -8.31 15.23
C GLY A 48 11.62 -9.18 14.02
N PHE A 49 10.61 -8.78 13.25
CA PHE A 49 10.19 -9.49 12.05
C PHE A 49 11.20 -9.37 10.91
N THR A 50 11.81 -8.20 10.71
CA THR A 50 12.84 -8.01 9.69
C THR A 50 14.07 -8.86 9.97
N VAL A 51 14.47 -8.98 11.25
CA VAL A 51 15.57 -9.87 11.65
C VAL A 51 15.20 -11.32 11.40
N ALA A 52 14.00 -11.76 11.77
CA ALA A 52 13.54 -13.13 11.53
C ALA A 52 13.49 -13.47 10.03
N ALA A 53 12.92 -12.58 9.23
CA ALA A 53 12.86 -12.72 7.77
C ALA A 53 14.26 -12.65 7.13
N TYR A 54 15.13 -11.80 7.65
CA TYR A 54 16.53 -11.73 7.21
C TYR A 54 17.28 -13.03 7.53
N MET A 55 17.08 -13.62 8.70
CA MET A 55 17.68 -14.90 9.07
C MET A 55 17.21 -16.05 8.17
N SER A 56 16.01 -15.95 7.60
CA SER A 56 15.52 -16.87 6.58
C SER A 56 16.11 -16.64 5.18
N GLY A 57 16.74 -15.47 4.95
CA GLY A 57 17.28 -15.07 3.65
C GLY A 57 16.21 -14.60 2.63
N ASP A 58 14.96 -14.45 3.06
CA ASP A 58 13.81 -14.12 2.20
C ASP A 58 13.52 -12.61 2.21
N LEU A 59 13.92 -11.94 1.14
CA LEU A 59 13.69 -10.50 0.96
C LEU A 59 12.19 -10.15 0.83
N GLY A 60 11.42 -11.03 0.18
CA GLY A 60 9.98 -10.82 0.02
C GLY A 60 9.26 -10.85 1.35
N MET A 61 9.63 -11.77 2.26
CA MET A 61 9.09 -11.80 3.63
C MET A 61 9.40 -10.51 4.40
N VAL A 62 10.61 -9.95 4.25
CA VAL A 62 10.96 -8.63 4.82
C VAL A 62 10.04 -7.55 4.28
N LEU A 63 9.87 -7.49 2.96
CA LEU A 63 9.03 -6.49 2.31
C LEU A 63 7.56 -6.62 2.74
N TYR A 64 7.01 -7.83 2.76
CA TYR A 64 5.64 -8.09 3.21
C TYR A 64 5.41 -7.62 4.65
N THR A 65 6.35 -7.93 5.55
CA THR A 65 6.26 -7.49 6.95
C THR A 65 6.27 -5.97 7.08
N LEU A 66 7.13 -5.29 6.31
CA LEU A 66 7.17 -3.82 6.28
C LEU A 66 5.86 -3.24 5.72
N CYS A 67 5.28 -3.86 4.70
CA CYS A 67 3.98 -3.47 4.15
C CYS A 67 2.85 -3.63 5.19
N LEU A 68 2.81 -4.74 5.95
CA LEU A 68 1.84 -4.94 7.03
C LEU A 68 1.90 -3.83 8.08
N LEU A 69 3.12 -3.52 8.55
CA LEU A 69 3.31 -2.48 9.56
C LEU A 69 2.94 -1.10 9.03
N PHE A 70 3.29 -0.82 7.79
CA PHE A 70 2.93 0.43 7.13
C PHE A 70 1.41 0.54 6.96
N ALA A 71 0.73 -0.54 6.56
CA ALA A 71 -0.72 -0.58 6.42
C ALA A 71 -1.45 -0.28 7.74
N LEU A 72 -1.01 -0.85 8.86
CA LEU A 72 -1.60 -0.60 10.17
C LEU A 72 -1.54 0.88 10.56
N VAL A 73 -0.41 1.54 10.27
CA VAL A 73 -0.27 2.98 10.57
C VAL A 73 -1.09 3.83 9.61
N GLU A 74 -1.16 3.47 8.34
CA GLU A 74 -1.96 4.21 7.37
C GLU A 74 -3.46 4.14 7.66
N ILE A 75 -3.97 3.06 8.22
CA ILE A 75 -5.36 3.01 8.72
C ILE A 75 -5.60 4.17 9.69
N GLY A 76 -4.73 4.34 10.68
CA GLY A 76 -4.82 5.44 11.65
C GLY A 76 -4.72 6.82 10.98
N ASN A 77 -3.80 7.00 10.05
CA ASN A 77 -3.60 8.26 9.33
C ASN A 77 -4.82 8.63 8.46
N VAL A 78 -5.37 7.67 7.73
CA VAL A 78 -6.58 7.89 6.90
C VAL A 78 -7.75 8.29 7.78
N LEU A 79 -8.00 7.60 8.89
CA LEU A 79 -9.07 7.92 9.83
C LEU A 79 -8.92 9.33 10.42
N LEU A 80 -7.70 9.71 10.83
CA LEU A 80 -7.41 11.05 11.35
C LEU A 80 -7.58 12.13 10.26
N THR A 81 -7.12 11.86 9.04
CA THR A 81 -7.24 12.80 7.92
C THR A 81 -8.71 13.04 7.56
N VAL A 82 -9.49 11.96 7.45
CA VAL A 82 -10.94 12.06 7.18
C VAL A 82 -11.64 12.80 8.29
N SER A 83 -11.33 12.50 9.56
CA SER A 83 -11.94 13.20 10.71
C SER A 83 -11.65 14.70 10.71
N ARG A 84 -10.42 15.11 10.39
CA ARG A 84 -10.00 16.53 10.35
C ARG A 84 -10.48 17.28 9.11
N SER A 85 -10.84 16.59 8.05
CA SER A 85 -11.12 17.17 6.73
C SER A 85 -12.60 17.13 6.35
N ARG A 86 -13.51 16.85 7.30
CA ARG A 86 -14.95 16.64 7.04
C ARG A 86 -15.61 17.76 6.22
N GLY A 87 -15.19 19.03 6.41
CA GLY A 87 -15.74 20.18 5.67
C GLY A 87 -15.16 20.40 4.26
N GLU A 88 -14.11 19.68 3.88
CA GLU A 88 -13.40 19.87 2.61
C GLU A 88 -13.53 18.67 1.65
N ILE A 89 -14.09 17.55 2.14
CA ILE A 89 -14.32 16.35 1.34
C ILE A 89 -15.51 16.57 0.41
N LYS A 90 -15.32 16.27 -0.87
CA LYS A 90 -16.39 16.28 -1.85
C LYS A 90 -17.24 15.01 -1.73
N PRO A 91 -18.47 15.08 -1.20
CA PRO A 91 -19.21 13.88 -0.79
C PRO A 91 -19.50 12.91 -1.94
N GLN A 92 -19.74 13.42 -3.16
CA GLN A 92 -19.98 12.57 -4.33
C GLN A 92 -18.78 11.66 -4.66
N TYR A 93 -17.56 12.20 -4.55
CA TYR A 93 -16.35 11.39 -4.80
C TYR A 93 -15.99 10.48 -3.64
N ALA A 94 -16.34 10.88 -2.40
CA ALA A 94 -16.20 10.01 -1.25
C ALA A 94 -17.12 8.77 -1.36
N VAL A 95 -18.35 8.96 -1.80
CA VAL A 95 -19.28 7.84 -2.07
C VAL A 95 -18.74 6.94 -3.18
N LEU A 96 -18.30 7.53 -4.30
CA LEU A 96 -17.71 6.75 -5.40
C LEU A 96 -16.45 5.98 -4.96
N PHE A 97 -15.61 6.60 -4.15
CA PHE A 97 -14.40 5.96 -3.61
C PHE A 97 -14.76 4.75 -2.74
N VAL A 98 -15.73 4.90 -1.82
CA VAL A 98 -16.19 3.80 -0.96
C VAL A 98 -16.83 2.68 -1.80
N LEU A 99 -17.71 3.01 -2.74
CA LEU A 99 -18.32 2.03 -3.63
C LEU A 99 -17.26 1.29 -4.46
N TYR A 100 -16.21 1.99 -4.90
CA TYR A 100 -15.12 1.38 -5.63
C TYR A 100 -14.27 0.44 -4.77
N ILE A 101 -13.99 0.81 -3.51
CA ILE A 101 -13.35 -0.11 -2.55
C ILE A 101 -14.20 -1.37 -2.37
N LEU A 102 -15.51 -1.22 -2.18
CA LEU A 102 -16.40 -2.36 -2.05
C LEU A 102 -16.37 -3.25 -3.31
N ALA A 103 -16.34 -2.66 -4.50
CA ALA A 103 -16.21 -3.41 -5.74
C ALA A 103 -14.89 -4.20 -5.81
N ILE A 104 -13.76 -3.57 -5.44
CA ILE A 104 -12.47 -4.27 -5.34
C ILE A 104 -12.57 -5.45 -4.36
N LEU A 105 -13.11 -5.25 -3.16
CA LEU A 105 -13.24 -6.31 -2.16
C LEU A 105 -14.14 -7.47 -2.65
N VAL A 106 -15.21 -7.15 -3.36
CA VAL A 106 -16.06 -8.19 -3.98
C VAL A 106 -15.25 -9.01 -4.97
N VAL A 107 -14.54 -8.36 -5.90
CA VAL A 107 -13.76 -9.05 -6.94
C VAL A 107 -12.59 -9.83 -6.34
N THR A 108 -11.90 -9.27 -5.36
CA THR A 108 -10.67 -9.88 -4.83
C THR A 108 -10.90 -10.91 -3.72
N LEU A 109 -12.02 -10.83 -3.01
CA LEU A 109 -12.32 -11.73 -1.88
C LEU A 109 -13.57 -12.58 -2.09
N ILE A 110 -14.70 -11.98 -2.53
CA ILE A 110 -16.00 -12.69 -2.52
C ILE A 110 -16.14 -13.61 -3.72
N THR A 111 -15.63 -13.23 -4.90
CA THR A 111 -15.74 -14.06 -6.11
C THR A 111 -14.73 -15.21 -6.15
N ARG A 112 -13.73 -15.20 -5.25
CA ARG A 112 -12.73 -16.27 -5.20
C ARG A 112 -13.24 -17.50 -4.47
N GLN A 113 -12.82 -18.66 -4.95
CA GLN A 113 -13.11 -19.95 -4.29
C GLN A 113 -12.03 -20.23 -3.24
N THR A 114 -12.45 -20.85 -2.13
CA THR A 114 -11.53 -21.30 -1.10
C THR A 114 -10.61 -22.41 -1.62
N ARG A 115 -9.32 -22.31 -1.28
CA ARG A 115 -8.29 -23.29 -1.65
C ARG A 115 -7.96 -24.20 -0.46
N THR A 116 -7.52 -25.39 -0.73
CA THR A 116 -7.03 -26.34 0.31
C THR A 116 -5.71 -25.86 0.89
N GLU A 117 -4.85 -25.27 0.05
CA GLU A 117 -3.53 -24.76 0.46
C GLU A 117 -3.37 -23.34 -0.05
N THR A 118 -2.72 -22.51 0.75
CA THR A 118 -2.35 -21.14 0.41
C THR A 118 -0.92 -20.90 0.83
N VAL A 119 -0.18 -20.16 0.03
CA VAL A 119 1.24 -19.88 0.23
C VAL A 119 1.44 -18.38 0.26
N LEU A 120 2.37 -17.93 1.08
CA LEU A 120 2.92 -16.59 0.99
C LEU A 120 4.01 -16.60 -0.09
N GLN A 121 3.69 -15.99 -1.25
CA GLN A 121 4.61 -15.85 -2.36
C GLN A 121 5.47 -14.61 -2.12
N THR A 122 6.75 -14.84 -1.87
CA THR A 122 7.69 -13.78 -1.50
C THR A 122 8.75 -13.52 -2.57
N GLU A 123 8.78 -14.29 -3.66
CA GLU A 123 9.69 -14.08 -4.77
C GLU A 123 9.28 -12.81 -5.51
N LEU A 124 10.15 -11.79 -5.49
CA LEU A 124 9.91 -10.51 -6.15
C LEU A 124 10.04 -10.65 -7.67
N PHE A 125 9.10 -10.01 -8.37
CA PHE A 125 9.00 -10.02 -9.83
C PHE A 125 8.82 -11.44 -10.42
N ALA A 126 8.21 -12.36 -9.64
CA ALA A 126 7.96 -13.73 -10.06
C ALA A 126 7.10 -13.77 -11.32
N SER A 127 6.03 -12.97 -11.39
CA SER A 127 5.16 -12.88 -12.56
C SER A 127 5.88 -12.39 -13.81
N VAL A 128 6.76 -11.38 -13.68
CA VAL A 128 7.58 -10.87 -14.80
C VAL A 128 8.60 -11.90 -15.22
N LYS A 129 9.23 -12.58 -14.27
CA LYS A 129 10.22 -13.63 -14.52
C LYS A 129 9.60 -14.84 -15.24
N SER A 130 8.43 -15.30 -14.78
CA SER A 130 7.68 -16.38 -15.42
C SER A 130 7.33 -16.03 -16.88
N PHE A 131 6.87 -14.80 -17.13
CA PHE A 131 6.63 -14.34 -18.50
C PHE A 131 7.89 -14.34 -19.37
N LEU A 132 9.01 -13.81 -18.85
CA LEU A 132 10.25 -13.69 -19.64
C LEU A 132 10.94 -15.02 -19.89
N LEU A 133 10.86 -15.97 -18.95
CA LEU A 133 11.56 -17.25 -19.05
C LEU A 133 10.68 -18.38 -19.62
N GLU A 134 9.40 -18.38 -19.31
CA GLU A 134 8.48 -19.47 -19.60
C GLU A 134 7.38 -19.07 -20.59
N GLY A 135 7.25 -17.76 -20.90
CA GLY A 135 6.21 -17.22 -21.77
C GLY A 135 4.82 -17.22 -21.12
N ASP A 136 4.75 -17.24 -19.78
CA ASP A 136 3.49 -17.28 -19.04
C ASP A 136 2.75 -15.94 -19.14
N VAL A 137 1.80 -15.89 -20.07
CA VAL A 137 0.97 -14.70 -20.33
C VAL A 137 -0.10 -14.54 -19.24
N GLU A 138 -0.52 -15.60 -18.56
CA GLU A 138 -1.59 -15.54 -17.55
C GLU A 138 -1.12 -14.77 -16.32
N GLU A 139 0.09 -15.07 -15.82
CA GLU A 139 0.71 -14.34 -14.70
C GLU A 139 0.93 -12.86 -15.01
N LEU A 140 1.42 -12.55 -16.22
CA LEU A 140 1.57 -11.17 -16.66
C LEU A 140 0.23 -10.43 -16.72
N ASN A 141 -0.82 -11.08 -17.26
CA ASN A 141 -2.17 -10.51 -17.33
C ASN A 141 -2.72 -10.26 -15.91
N HIS A 142 -2.49 -11.17 -14.97
CA HIS A 142 -2.91 -10.99 -13.58
C HIS A 142 -2.27 -9.74 -12.96
N MET A 143 -0.96 -9.58 -13.13
CA MET A 143 -0.25 -8.39 -12.68
C MET A 143 -0.78 -7.09 -13.32
N ILE A 144 -1.03 -7.10 -14.65
CA ILE A 144 -1.59 -5.93 -15.36
C ILE A 144 -2.98 -5.60 -14.84
N LEU A 145 -3.83 -6.60 -14.61
CA LEU A 145 -5.18 -6.39 -14.08
C LEU A 145 -5.15 -5.77 -12.67
N ASN A 146 -4.21 -6.16 -11.82
CA ASN A 146 -4.00 -5.56 -10.51
C ASN A 146 -3.63 -4.08 -10.64
N VAL A 147 -2.71 -3.72 -11.53
CA VAL A 147 -2.37 -2.32 -11.83
C VAL A 147 -3.61 -1.55 -12.28
N VAL A 148 -4.34 -2.06 -13.27
CA VAL A 148 -5.52 -1.39 -13.85
C VAL A 148 -6.63 -1.24 -12.80
N MET A 149 -6.85 -2.24 -11.95
CA MET A 149 -7.86 -2.22 -10.90
C MET A 149 -7.57 -1.15 -9.83
N PHE A 150 -6.31 -0.84 -9.54
CA PHE A 150 -5.98 0.19 -8.54
C PHE A 150 -5.84 1.61 -9.11
N MET A 151 -5.81 1.80 -10.45
CA MET A 151 -5.77 3.13 -11.06
C MET A 151 -6.97 4.02 -10.67
N PRO A 152 -8.25 3.55 -10.80
CA PRO A 152 -9.38 4.36 -10.36
C PRO A 152 -9.38 4.66 -8.86
N LEU A 153 -8.86 3.75 -8.02
CA LEU A 153 -8.72 3.97 -6.59
C LEU A 153 -7.86 5.21 -6.31
N GLY A 154 -6.66 5.27 -6.89
CA GLY A 154 -5.75 6.41 -6.72
C GLY A 154 -6.33 7.71 -7.27
N TYR A 155 -6.99 7.66 -8.43
CA TYR A 155 -7.66 8.81 -9.03
C TYR A 155 -8.79 9.37 -8.13
N LEU A 156 -9.70 8.50 -7.67
CA LEU A 156 -10.84 8.89 -6.83
C LEU A 156 -10.40 9.39 -5.46
N PHE A 157 -9.36 8.80 -4.88
CA PHE A 157 -8.79 9.24 -3.61
C PHE A 157 -8.36 10.71 -3.66
N VAL A 158 -7.64 11.11 -4.73
CA VAL A 158 -7.22 12.50 -4.91
C VAL A 158 -8.39 13.40 -5.28
N GLN A 159 -9.33 12.93 -6.10
CA GLN A 159 -10.51 13.68 -6.51
C GLN A 159 -11.42 14.01 -5.31
N MET A 160 -11.49 13.12 -4.34
CA MET A 160 -12.24 13.33 -3.10
C MET A 160 -11.71 14.54 -2.32
N HIS A 161 -10.39 14.75 -2.32
CA HIS A 161 -9.76 15.84 -1.56
C HIS A 161 -8.51 16.42 -2.25
N PRO A 162 -8.69 17.14 -3.40
CA PRO A 162 -7.58 17.51 -4.29
C PRO A 162 -6.51 18.42 -3.67
N ARG A 163 -6.86 19.16 -2.61
CA ARG A 163 -5.93 20.11 -1.97
C ARG A 163 -5.03 19.46 -0.92
N LYS A 164 -5.48 18.37 -0.27
CA LYS A 164 -4.77 17.73 0.84
C LYS A 164 -4.29 16.31 0.54
N LEU A 165 -4.96 15.60 -0.41
CA LEU A 165 -4.69 14.20 -0.72
C LEU A 165 -3.95 14.00 -2.06
N GLY A 166 -3.53 15.09 -2.71
CA GLY A 166 -2.80 15.05 -3.98
C GLY A 166 -1.31 14.73 -3.87
N ASP A 167 -0.83 14.36 -2.69
CA ASP A 167 0.57 13.97 -2.48
C ASP A 167 0.78 12.49 -2.85
N ALA A 168 1.83 12.21 -3.62
CA ALA A 168 2.20 10.85 -3.99
C ALA A 168 2.39 9.92 -2.79
N ALA A 169 2.89 10.45 -1.66
CA ALA A 169 3.07 9.67 -0.45
C ALA A 169 1.73 9.20 0.17
N GLN A 170 0.66 9.99 0.02
CA GLN A 170 -0.67 9.61 0.53
C GLN A 170 -1.32 8.56 -0.37
N VAL A 171 -1.19 8.70 -1.70
CA VAL A 171 -1.70 7.73 -2.65
C VAL A 171 -0.93 6.41 -2.52
N LEU A 172 0.39 6.46 -2.37
CA LEU A 172 1.21 5.29 -2.07
C LEU A 172 0.72 4.59 -0.79
N GLY A 173 0.48 5.38 0.27
CA GLY A 173 0.00 4.81 1.53
C GLY A 173 -1.33 4.09 1.43
N ILE A 174 -2.34 4.68 0.75
CA ILE A 174 -3.64 4.01 0.58
C ILE A 174 -3.51 2.76 -0.32
N GLY A 175 -2.66 2.81 -1.34
CA GLY A 175 -2.38 1.67 -2.22
C GLY A 175 -1.77 0.50 -1.45
N VAL A 176 -0.66 0.74 -0.74
CA VAL A 176 -0.01 -0.29 0.10
C VAL A 176 -0.96 -0.81 1.17
N MET A 177 -1.65 0.08 1.88
CA MET A 177 -2.58 -0.30 2.95
C MET A 177 -3.67 -1.24 2.44
N LEU A 178 -4.40 -0.82 1.41
CA LEU A 178 -5.54 -1.60 0.91
C LEU A 178 -5.08 -2.92 0.29
N SER A 179 -4.00 -2.89 -0.50
CA SER A 179 -3.46 -4.11 -1.11
C SER A 179 -2.99 -5.10 -0.04
N THR A 180 -2.23 -4.63 0.96
CA THR A 180 -1.76 -5.51 2.05
C THR A 180 -2.92 -6.12 2.83
N ILE A 181 -4.00 -5.38 3.06
CA ILE A 181 -5.22 -5.90 3.70
C ILE A 181 -5.84 -7.00 2.83
N ILE A 182 -5.96 -6.79 1.54
CA ILE A 182 -6.54 -7.77 0.60
C ILE A 182 -5.69 -9.05 0.62
N GLU A 183 -4.38 -8.94 0.41
CA GLU A 183 -3.47 -10.08 0.39
C GLU A 183 -3.49 -10.85 1.72
N SER A 184 -3.52 -10.13 2.84
CA SER A 184 -3.65 -10.76 4.17
C SER A 184 -4.99 -11.49 4.34
N CYS A 185 -6.08 -10.91 3.86
CA CYS A 185 -7.38 -11.57 3.87
C CYS A 185 -7.40 -12.83 2.99
N GLN A 186 -6.79 -12.78 1.81
CA GLN A 186 -6.69 -13.95 0.93
C GLN A 186 -5.93 -15.08 1.60
N LEU A 187 -4.83 -14.78 2.29
CA LEU A 187 -4.07 -15.78 3.04
C LEU A 187 -4.89 -16.37 4.20
N ILE A 188 -5.48 -15.52 5.04
CA ILE A 188 -6.20 -15.93 6.26
C ILE A 188 -7.44 -16.76 5.91
N PHE A 189 -8.21 -16.33 4.90
CA PHE A 189 -9.45 -16.99 4.49
C PHE A 189 -9.25 -18.06 3.40
N ARG A 190 -8.00 -18.33 3.03
CA ARG A 190 -7.65 -19.32 1.99
C ARG A 190 -8.30 -19.05 0.64
N LEU A 191 -8.37 -17.79 0.25
CA LEU A 191 -8.99 -17.34 -1.01
C LEU A 191 -7.99 -17.24 -2.17
N GLY A 192 -6.70 -17.43 -1.90
CA GLY A 192 -5.61 -17.33 -2.87
C GLY A 192 -4.27 -17.35 -2.17
N ASN A 193 -3.20 -17.27 -2.96
CA ASN A 193 -1.88 -17.01 -2.41
C ASN A 193 -1.80 -15.54 -2.03
N CYS A 194 -1.05 -15.22 -0.97
CA CYS A 194 -0.66 -13.87 -0.66
C CYS A 194 0.61 -13.55 -1.45
N ASP A 195 0.53 -12.59 -2.36
CA ASP A 195 1.62 -12.27 -3.27
C ASP A 195 2.16 -10.86 -3.03
N VAL A 196 3.47 -10.77 -2.82
CA VAL A 196 4.15 -9.49 -2.64
C VAL A 196 4.16 -8.68 -3.95
N ASP A 197 4.24 -9.35 -5.10
CA ASP A 197 4.15 -8.68 -6.40
C ASP A 197 2.78 -8.03 -6.62
N ASP A 198 1.71 -8.62 -6.11
CA ASP A 198 0.38 -8.01 -6.17
C ASP A 198 0.31 -6.73 -5.32
N ILE A 199 0.98 -6.68 -4.16
CA ILE A 199 1.07 -5.44 -3.38
C ILE A 199 1.79 -4.35 -4.17
N LEU A 200 2.88 -4.70 -4.86
CA LEU A 200 3.63 -3.76 -5.69
C LEU A 200 2.81 -3.28 -6.89
N ALA A 201 2.18 -4.19 -7.62
CA ALA A 201 1.37 -3.90 -8.80
C ALA A 201 0.17 -2.99 -8.45
N ASN A 202 -0.56 -3.33 -7.40
CA ASN A 202 -1.70 -2.55 -6.90
C ASN A 202 -1.28 -1.14 -6.47
N THR A 203 -0.18 -1.03 -5.74
CA THR A 203 0.37 0.27 -5.29
C THR A 203 0.81 1.12 -6.49
N PHE A 204 1.47 0.51 -7.45
CA PHE A 204 1.86 1.18 -8.69
C PHE A 204 0.64 1.65 -9.47
N GLY A 205 -0.42 0.84 -9.56
CA GLY A 205 -1.70 1.23 -10.16
C GLY A 205 -2.29 2.47 -9.50
N ALA A 206 -2.33 2.53 -8.17
CA ALA A 206 -2.81 3.71 -7.45
C ALA A 206 -1.98 4.97 -7.78
N LEU A 207 -0.65 4.85 -7.89
CA LEU A 207 0.21 5.96 -8.32
C LEU A 207 -0.06 6.40 -9.76
N LEU A 208 -0.32 5.47 -10.68
CA LEU A 208 -0.75 5.81 -12.04
C LEU A 208 -2.10 6.55 -12.03
N GLY A 209 -3.02 6.20 -11.13
CA GLY A 209 -4.26 6.95 -10.92
C GLY A 209 -4.03 8.42 -10.50
N LEU A 210 -3.05 8.68 -9.64
CA LEU A 210 -2.62 10.05 -9.30
C LEU A 210 -2.05 10.78 -10.54
N VAL A 211 -1.23 10.11 -11.34
CA VAL A 211 -0.66 10.70 -12.56
C VAL A 211 -1.79 11.08 -13.52
N LEU A 212 -2.73 10.17 -13.74
CA LEU A 212 -3.91 10.41 -14.57
C LEU A 212 -4.72 11.62 -14.06
N TYR A 213 -4.95 11.70 -12.75
CA TYR A 213 -5.61 12.85 -12.13
C TYR A 213 -4.88 14.16 -12.45
N LYS A 214 -3.56 14.19 -12.32
CA LYS A 214 -2.75 15.38 -12.60
C LYS A 214 -2.82 15.78 -14.07
N ILE A 215 -2.76 14.83 -15.01
CA ILE A 215 -2.88 15.07 -16.44
C ILE A 215 -4.23 15.71 -16.77
N VAL A 216 -5.33 15.09 -16.32
CA VAL A 216 -6.70 15.56 -16.60
C VAL A 216 -6.93 16.97 -16.05
N HIS A 217 -6.47 17.26 -14.83
CA HIS A 217 -6.72 18.55 -14.18
C HIS A 217 -5.69 19.64 -14.52
N HIS A 218 -4.51 19.26 -15.03
CA HIS A 218 -3.56 20.25 -15.56
C HIS A 218 -4.05 20.83 -16.88
N SER A 219 -4.64 20.00 -17.75
CA SER A 219 -5.20 20.43 -19.04
C SER A 219 -6.39 21.38 -18.89
N SER A 220 -7.12 21.31 -17.75
CA SER A 220 -8.29 22.15 -17.50
C SER A 220 -7.95 23.53 -16.92
N ARG A 221 -6.67 23.82 -16.64
CA ARG A 221 -6.20 25.11 -16.10
C ARG A 221 -5.57 26.02 -17.15
N LYS A 222 -5.46 25.55 -18.40
CA LYS A 222 -5.07 26.34 -19.57
C LYS A 222 -6.29 26.75 -20.37
#